data_f9aabb424d12af39697bb7db8ca5d2ab
#
_entry.id   f9aabb424d12af39697bb7db8ca5d2ab
#
_cell.length_a   1.000
_cell.length_b   1.000
_cell.length_c   1.000
_cell.angle_alpha   90.00
_cell.angle_beta   90.00
_cell.angle_gamma   90.00
#
_symmetry.space_group_name_H-M   'P 1'
#
loop_
_entity.id
_entity.type
_entity.pdbx_description
1 polymer ?
#
loop_
_entity_poly.entity_id
_entity_poly.type
_entity_poly.pdbx_seq_one_letter_code
_entity_poly.pdbx_strand_id
1 'polypeptide(L)'
;MATACLNDPVAALQRLEDAYVRQHYEVPPGKKRPPASQVSEQFGQNLQSFYAGRVDEVLQHPRYHLHVIAARGRHVLGREHPVATPLGYLGAFFSNTVHRKALGAWLERVVFSSPLGGRPAGAPLPAPLPFGTHDFRTRQVRLTPANFMDALQASCSIPFVLQAVHHIEGAPPGAYWDGGLTDYHMHLAYHQPQVAINKIAAGAYSESATGRFDSQSTVGGSEASQGAGLVLYPHFQHQVVPGWLDKALRWRHKATPALDSMVVLSPDPQWVKTLPNAKLPDRQDFTHYGPDTAARSKAWLAATGAAQQLADELAQWLQRPDMGAVHRL
;
A
#
# COMPACT_ATOMS: atom_id res chain seq x y z
N MET A 1 -8.25 2.92 -1.12
CA MET A 1 -8.64 2.50 0.26
C MET A 1 -9.09 3.69 1.09
N ALA A 2 -8.28 4.79 1.25
CA ALA A 2 -8.73 5.97 2.00
C ALA A 2 -10.10 6.50 1.52
N THR A 3 -10.32 6.54 0.21
CA THR A 3 -11.58 6.96 -0.42
C THR A 3 -12.78 6.10 0.02
N ALA A 4 -12.57 4.79 0.26
CA ALA A 4 -13.62 3.88 0.71
C ALA A 4 -14.05 4.14 2.17
N CYS A 5 -13.26 4.91 2.92
CA CYS A 5 -13.59 5.32 4.29
C CYS A 5 -14.37 6.64 4.35
N LEU A 6 -14.68 7.27 3.23
CA LEU A 6 -15.49 8.49 3.20
C LEU A 6 -16.98 8.15 3.36
N ASN A 7 -17.77 9.13 3.83
CA ASN A 7 -19.21 8.95 4.06
C ASN A 7 -20.01 8.70 2.77
N ASP A 8 -19.44 9.10 1.60
CA ASP A 8 -20.00 8.89 0.27
C ASP A 8 -19.03 8.09 -0.64
N PRO A 9 -18.65 6.86 -0.30
CA PRO A 9 -17.53 6.15 -0.93
C PRO A 9 -17.71 5.97 -2.44
N VAL A 10 -18.92 5.71 -2.92
CA VAL A 10 -19.22 5.52 -4.34
C VAL A 10 -19.01 6.82 -5.11
N ALA A 11 -19.61 7.92 -4.67
CA ALA A 11 -19.44 9.22 -5.30
C ALA A 11 -18.00 9.73 -5.22
N ALA A 12 -17.31 9.44 -4.11
CA ALA A 12 -15.91 9.78 -3.95
C ALA A 12 -15.00 8.97 -4.91
N LEU A 13 -15.28 7.68 -5.12
CA LEU A 13 -14.55 6.86 -6.10
C LEU A 13 -14.78 7.34 -7.53
N GLN A 14 -16.01 7.75 -7.88
CA GLN A 14 -16.32 8.33 -9.20
C GLN A 14 -15.56 9.64 -9.44
N ARG A 15 -15.50 10.52 -8.43
CA ARG A 15 -14.70 11.77 -8.52
C ARG A 15 -13.20 11.47 -8.66
N LEU A 16 -12.70 10.46 -7.96
CA LEU A 16 -11.31 10.04 -8.07
C LEU A 16 -11.00 9.46 -9.45
N GLU A 17 -11.90 8.64 -9.99
CA GLU A 17 -11.81 8.12 -11.35
C GLU A 17 -11.74 9.25 -12.37
N ASP A 18 -12.68 10.20 -12.32
CA ASP A 18 -12.71 11.33 -13.26
C ASP A 18 -11.43 12.16 -13.18
N ALA A 19 -10.99 12.51 -11.97
CA ALA A 19 -9.73 13.23 -11.77
C ALA A 19 -8.52 12.48 -12.31
N TYR A 20 -8.48 11.15 -12.12
CA TYR A 20 -7.38 10.31 -12.60
C TYR A 20 -7.38 10.14 -14.11
N VAL A 21 -8.53 9.92 -14.72
CA VAL A 21 -8.70 9.77 -16.16
C VAL A 21 -8.37 11.05 -16.92
N ARG A 22 -8.81 12.20 -16.38
CA ARG A 22 -8.64 13.53 -17.01
C ARG A 22 -7.33 14.22 -16.64
N GLN A 23 -6.51 13.65 -15.77
CA GLN A 23 -5.24 14.27 -15.37
C GLN A 23 -4.39 14.62 -16.61
N HIS A 24 -3.78 15.79 -16.56
CA HIS A 24 -2.90 16.29 -17.59
C HIS A 24 -1.65 16.89 -16.97
N TYR A 25 -0.51 16.67 -17.61
CA TYR A 25 0.77 17.24 -17.21
C TYR A 25 1.39 17.96 -18.37
N GLU A 26 1.75 19.21 -18.18
CA GLU A 26 2.51 19.97 -19.18
C GLU A 26 3.94 19.43 -19.27
N VAL A 27 4.35 19.12 -20.49
CA VAL A 27 5.73 18.69 -20.76
C VAL A 27 6.49 19.89 -21.36
N PRO A 28 7.53 20.38 -20.70
CA PRO A 28 8.31 21.50 -21.22
C PRO A 28 8.90 21.19 -22.60
N PRO A 29 9.06 22.22 -23.47
CA PRO A 29 9.66 22.04 -24.78
C PRO A 29 11.01 21.31 -24.73
N GLY A 30 11.20 20.32 -25.60
CA GLY A 30 12.41 19.50 -25.66
C GLY A 30 12.56 18.43 -24.57
N LYS A 31 11.61 18.31 -23.65
CA LYS A 31 11.56 17.21 -22.67
C LYS A 31 10.60 16.13 -23.12
N LYS A 32 10.86 14.88 -22.67
CA LYS A 32 9.96 13.73 -22.93
C LYS A 32 8.97 13.48 -21.79
N ARG A 33 9.16 14.12 -20.64
CA ARG A 33 8.35 13.93 -19.42
C ARG A 33 8.28 15.23 -18.63
N PRO A 34 7.21 15.45 -17.86
CA PRO A 34 7.14 16.56 -16.92
C PRO A 34 8.22 16.44 -15.84
N PRO A 35 8.66 17.54 -15.22
CA PRO A 35 9.55 17.51 -14.06
C PRO A 35 8.88 16.80 -12.87
N ALA A 36 9.66 16.04 -12.10
CA ALA A 36 9.15 15.35 -10.90
C ALA A 36 8.56 16.33 -9.87
N SER A 37 9.10 17.53 -9.74
CA SER A 37 8.55 18.59 -8.87
C SER A 37 7.12 18.98 -9.26
N GLN A 38 6.88 19.21 -10.56
CA GLN A 38 5.56 19.57 -11.08
C GLN A 38 4.54 18.44 -10.82
N VAL A 39 4.93 17.19 -11.07
CA VAL A 39 4.07 16.02 -10.83
C VAL A 39 3.74 15.90 -9.35
N SER A 40 4.74 16.07 -8.47
CA SER A 40 4.56 16.01 -7.01
C SER A 40 3.66 17.12 -6.48
N GLU A 41 3.85 18.35 -6.96
CA GLU A 41 3.04 19.50 -6.55
C GLU A 41 1.57 19.30 -6.97
N GLN A 42 1.34 18.94 -8.22
CA GLN A 42 -0.02 18.70 -8.72
C GLN A 42 -0.70 17.55 -8.00
N PHE A 43 0.04 16.48 -7.68
CA PHE A 43 -0.48 15.36 -6.91
C PHE A 43 -0.86 15.79 -5.49
N GLY A 44 -0.01 16.58 -4.81
CA GLY A 44 -0.32 17.15 -3.50
C GLY A 44 -1.56 18.05 -3.52
N GLN A 45 -1.69 18.93 -4.53
CA GLN A 45 -2.87 19.77 -4.73
C GLN A 45 -4.15 18.94 -4.94
N ASN A 46 -4.07 17.87 -5.73
CA ASN A 46 -5.18 16.95 -5.94
C ASN A 46 -5.59 16.24 -4.64
N LEU A 47 -4.63 15.78 -3.81
CA LEU A 47 -4.93 15.22 -2.49
C LEU A 47 -5.62 16.23 -1.58
N GLN A 48 -5.11 17.46 -1.52
CA GLN A 48 -5.73 18.55 -0.75
C GLN A 48 -7.16 18.83 -1.23
N SER A 49 -7.36 18.98 -2.52
CA SER A 49 -8.69 19.23 -3.10
C SER A 49 -9.68 18.09 -2.79
N PHE A 50 -9.18 16.83 -2.76
CA PHE A 50 -10.02 15.67 -2.57
C PHE A 50 -10.38 15.40 -1.11
N TYR A 51 -9.44 15.60 -0.17
CA TYR A 51 -9.62 15.26 1.25
C TYR A 51 -9.77 16.47 2.17
N ALA A 52 -9.64 17.74 1.70
CA ALA A 52 -9.81 18.91 2.55
C ALA A 52 -11.18 18.90 3.24
N GLY A 53 -11.16 19.07 4.57
CA GLY A 53 -12.38 19.00 5.40
C GLY A 53 -12.96 17.60 5.59
N ARG A 54 -12.36 16.55 5.01
CA ARG A 54 -12.88 15.16 5.05
C ARG A 54 -11.94 14.16 5.70
N VAL A 55 -10.79 14.62 6.19
CA VAL A 55 -9.77 13.74 6.81
C VAL A 55 -10.34 13.00 8.02
N ASP A 56 -11.17 13.66 8.82
CA ASP A 56 -11.78 13.05 9.99
C ASP A 56 -12.76 11.92 9.65
N GLU A 57 -13.43 11.96 8.51
CA GLU A 57 -14.27 10.86 8.03
C GLU A 57 -13.44 9.57 7.90
N VAL A 58 -12.20 9.68 7.41
CA VAL A 58 -11.28 8.56 7.25
C VAL A 58 -10.68 8.13 8.59
N LEU A 59 -10.20 9.09 9.39
CA LEU A 59 -9.49 8.80 10.65
C LEU A 59 -10.40 8.27 11.75
N GLN A 60 -11.67 8.69 11.75
CA GLN A 60 -12.67 8.32 12.75
C GLN A 60 -13.67 7.29 12.24
N HIS A 61 -13.40 6.66 11.08
CA HIS A 61 -14.32 5.70 10.50
C HIS A 61 -14.59 4.55 11.48
N PRO A 62 -15.86 4.24 11.80
CA PRO A 62 -16.20 3.32 12.90
C PRO A 62 -15.86 1.84 12.59
N ARG A 63 -15.74 1.50 11.30
CA ARG A 63 -15.60 0.12 10.83
C ARG A 63 -14.25 -0.16 10.18
N TYR A 64 -13.67 0.81 9.47
CA TYR A 64 -12.45 0.62 8.69
C TYR A 64 -11.26 1.32 9.31
N HIS A 65 -10.11 0.64 9.29
CA HIS A 65 -8.84 1.19 9.71
C HIS A 65 -7.93 1.32 8.51
N LEU A 66 -7.45 2.53 8.28
CA LEU A 66 -6.53 2.81 7.19
C LEU A 66 -5.09 2.59 7.64
N HIS A 67 -4.35 1.78 6.88
CA HIS A 67 -2.91 1.65 6.99
C HIS A 67 -2.27 2.13 5.68
N VAL A 68 -1.44 3.16 5.77
CA VAL A 68 -0.70 3.71 4.61
C VAL A 68 0.76 3.29 4.74
N ILE A 69 1.27 2.56 3.76
CA ILE A 69 2.65 2.08 3.75
C ILE A 69 3.50 3.01 2.91
N ALA A 70 4.61 3.47 3.48
CA ALA A 70 5.67 4.21 2.79
C ALA A 70 7.03 3.58 3.08
N ALA A 71 7.98 3.73 2.16
CA ALA A 71 9.35 3.32 2.35
C ALA A 71 10.22 4.52 2.74
N ARG A 72 10.82 4.49 3.93
CA ARG A 72 11.77 5.51 4.35
C ARG A 72 13.20 5.13 3.94
N GLY A 73 13.86 6.02 3.23
CA GLY A 73 15.27 5.89 2.90
C GLY A 73 16.16 6.01 4.14
N ARG A 74 17.20 5.20 4.18
CA ARG A 74 18.23 5.20 5.24
C ARG A 74 19.59 5.53 4.65
N HIS A 75 20.48 6.06 5.48
CA HIS A 75 21.84 6.43 5.06
C HIS A 75 21.82 7.28 3.79
N VAL A 76 22.41 6.79 2.70
CA VAL A 76 22.48 7.47 1.39
C VAL A 76 21.09 7.77 0.81
N LEU A 77 20.12 6.90 1.03
CA LEU A 77 18.72 7.08 0.59
C LEU A 77 17.88 7.98 1.52
N GLY A 78 18.44 8.42 2.64
CA GLY A 78 17.75 9.31 3.60
C GLY A 78 17.56 10.74 3.09
N ARG A 79 18.17 11.10 1.95
CA ARG A 79 18.00 12.38 1.25
C ARG A 79 17.89 12.13 -0.25
N GLU A 80 17.11 12.96 -0.92
CA GLU A 80 17.04 12.93 -2.37
C GLU A 80 18.28 13.66 -2.95
N HIS A 81 19.05 12.97 -3.80
CA HIS A 81 20.25 13.51 -4.44
C HIS A 81 20.40 12.93 -5.86
N PRO A 82 20.72 13.76 -6.86
CA PRO A 82 20.71 13.32 -8.27
C PRO A 82 21.63 12.13 -8.59
N VAL A 83 22.74 11.98 -7.87
CA VAL A 83 23.71 10.90 -8.08
C VAL A 83 23.63 9.83 -6.98
N ALA A 84 23.58 10.26 -5.72
CA ALA A 84 23.62 9.33 -4.59
C ALA A 84 22.34 8.48 -4.48
N THR A 85 21.18 9.02 -4.86
CA THR A 85 19.92 8.26 -4.82
C THR A 85 19.93 7.10 -5.83
N PRO A 86 20.27 7.27 -7.13
CA PRO A 86 20.40 6.14 -8.06
C PRO A 86 21.42 5.09 -7.61
N LEU A 87 22.59 5.52 -7.10
CA LEU A 87 23.62 4.60 -6.60
C LEU A 87 23.13 3.84 -5.34
N GLY A 88 22.41 4.51 -4.45
CA GLY A 88 21.80 3.89 -3.29
C GLY A 88 20.77 2.82 -3.67
N TYR A 89 19.93 3.09 -4.68
CA TYR A 89 18.98 2.08 -5.18
C TYR A 89 19.69 0.92 -5.88
N LEU A 90 20.79 1.17 -6.58
CA LEU A 90 21.61 0.10 -7.16
C LEU A 90 22.21 -0.80 -6.06
N GLY A 91 22.77 -0.20 -5.00
CA GLY A 91 23.25 -0.94 -3.83
C GLY A 91 22.14 -1.73 -3.14
N ALA A 92 20.97 -1.13 -2.97
CA ALA A 92 19.78 -1.77 -2.44
C ALA A 92 19.35 -2.97 -3.30
N PHE A 93 19.36 -2.83 -4.63
CA PHE A 93 19.06 -3.91 -5.56
C PHE A 93 20.03 -5.09 -5.40
N PHE A 94 21.33 -4.85 -5.41
CA PHE A 94 22.32 -5.93 -5.22
C PHE A 94 22.21 -6.59 -3.85
N SER A 95 22.01 -5.82 -2.79
CA SER A 95 21.78 -6.39 -1.45
C SER A 95 20.51 -7.24 -1.44
N ASN A 96 19.45 -6.80 -2.12
CA ASN A 96 18.20 -7.54 -2.24
C ASN A 96 18.37 -8.84 -3.02
N THR A 97 19.22 -8.92 -4.06
CA THR A 97 19.45 -10.17 -4.80
C THR A 97 20.00 -11.27 -3.90
N VAL A 98 20.86 -10.91 -2.94
CA VAL A 98 21.43 -11.87 -1.97
C VAL A 98 20.36 -12.28 -0.95
N HIS A 99 19.75 -11.33 -0.27
CA HIS A 99 18.74 -11.60 0.74
C HIS A 99 17.81 -10.40 0.94
N ARG A 100 16.46 -10.63 0.90
CA ARG A 100 15.48 -9.57 1.03
C ARG A 100 15.63 -8.75 2.34
N LYS A 101 15.97 -9.37 3.47
CA LYS A 101 16.21 -8.67 4.74
C LYS A 101 17.37 -7.67 4.67
N ALA A 102 18.36 -7.88 3.77
CA ALA A 102 19.48 -6.96 3.58
C ALA A 102 19.01 -5.59 3.02
N LEU A 103 17.86 -5.55 2.33
CA LEU A 103 17.22 -4.32 1.91
C LEU A 103 16.91 -3.40 3.10
N GLY A 104 16.71 -3.95 4.31
CA GLY A 104 16.50 -3.21 5.55
C GLY A 104 17.68 -2.33 5.98
N ALA A 105 18.87 -2.50 5.41
CA ALA A 105 19.98 -1.56 5.58
C ALA A 105 19.74 -0.25 4.82
N TRP A 106 19.02 -0.28 3.71
CA TRP A 106 18.79 0.82 2.79
C TRP A 106 17.43 1.50 2.97
N LEU A 107 16.42 0.70 3.29
CA LEU A 107 15.03 1.12 3.40
C LEU A 107 14.41 0.64 4.73
N GLU A 108 13.42 1.35 5.22
CA GLU A 108 12.59 0.98 6.36
C GLU A 108 11.14 1.09 5.94
N ARG A 109 10.33 0.05 6.21
CA ARG A 109 8.88 0.12 6.06
C ARG A 109 8.31 1.03 7.12
N VAL A 110 7.55 2.04 6.74
CA VAL A 110 6.82 2.89 7.68
C VAL A 110 5.33 2.77 7.40
N VAL A 111 4.57 2.41 8.43
CA VAL A 111 3.13 2.20 8.33
C VAL A 111 2.42 3.27 9.14
N PHE A 112 1.77 4.20 8.46
CA PHE A 112 0.91 5.20 9.09
C PHE A 112 -0.47 4.57 9.30
N SER A 113 -0.91 4.49 10.55
CA SER A 113 -2.14 3.78 10.90
C SER A 113 -3.15 4.72 11.53
N SER A 114 -4.39 4.70 11.03
CA SER A 114 -5.49 5.44 11.66
C SER A 114 -5.78 4.91 13.06
N PRO A 115 -6.34 5.73 13.97
CA PRO A 115 -6.83 5.28 15.25
C PRO A 115 -7.88 4.17 15.11
N LEU A 116 -8.03 3.33 16.12
CA LEU A 116 -9.20 2.44 16.20
C LEU A 116 -10.42 3.28 16.59
N GLY A 117 -11.45 3.28 15.75
CA GLY A 117 -12.72 3.94 16.05
C GLY A 117 -13.29 3.48 17.40
N GLY A 118 -13.80 4.42 18.19
CA GLY A 118 -14.42 4.14 19.49
C GLY A 118 -13.45 3.95 20.68
N ARG A 119 -12.14 4.07 20.49
CA ARG A 119 -11.19 4.08 21.61
C ARG A 119 -11.06 5.47 22.24
N PRO A 120 -10.99 5.57 23.59
CA PRO A 120 -10.82 6.85 24.27
C PRO A 120 -9.50 7.53 23.85
N ALA A 121 -9.51 8.86 23.84
CA ALA A 121 -8.31 9.65 23.68
C ALA A 121 -7.31 9.25 24.79
N GLY A 122 -6.12 8.79 24.41
CA GLY A 122 -5.10 8.29 25.36
C GLY A 122 -4.91 6.77 25.35
N ALA A 123 -5.69 6.00 24.59
CA ALA A 123 -5.38 4.59 24.37
C ALA A 123 -3.97 4.44 23.75
N PRO A 124 -3.15 3.44 24.21
CA PRO A 124 -1.83 3.23 23.66
C PRO A 124 -1.90 3.03 22.16
N LEU A 125 -1.01 3.70 21.46
CA LEU A 125 -0.88 3.73 20.00
C LEU A 125 0.10 2.68 19.52
N PRO A 126 -0.12 2.27 18.30
CA PRO A 126 -1.28 2.21 17.43
C PRO A 126 -1.99 0.85 17.50
N ALA A 127 -3.14 0.71 16.84
CA ALA A 127 -3.73 -0.61 16.64
C ALA A 127 -2.69 -1.59 16.09
N PRO A 128 -2.69 -2.86 16.53
CA PRO A 128 -1.77 -3.85 15.98
C PRO A 128 -1.95 -3.93 14.46
N LEU A 129 -0.83 -4.07 13.73
CA LEU A 129 -0.88 -4.23 12.29
C LEU A 129 -1.57 -5.54 11.92
N PRO A 130 -2.36 -5.59 10.84
CA PRO A 130 -3.05 -6.79 10.39
C PRO A 130 -2.09 -7.81 9.74
N PHE A 131 -0.78 -7.62 9.88
CA PHE A 131 0.25 -8.48 9.32
C PHE A 131 1.51 -8.50 10.21
N GLY A 132 2.29 -9.57 10.09
CA GLY A 132 3.57 -9.72 10.78
C GLY A 132 4.66 -8.81 10.20
N THR A 133 5.59 -8.40 11.06
CA THR A 133 6.66 -7.47 10.71
C THR A 133 8.06 -8.04 10.87
N HIS A 134 8.17 -9.37 11.07
CA HIS A 134 9.46 -10.04 11.29
C HIS A 134 10.31 -10.20 10.02
N ASP A 135 9.67 -10.02 8.86
CA ASP A 135 10.29 -10.11 7.55
C ASP A 135 11.16 -8.91 7.21
N PHE A 136 10.79 -7.73 7.73
CA PHE A 136 11.40 -6.47 7.36
C PHE A 136 11.38 -5.46 8.50
N ARG A 137 12.38 -4.55 8.55
CA ARG A 137 12.40 -3.46 9.51
C ARG A 137 11.18 -2.57 9.32
N THR A 138 10.29 -2.59 10.30
CA THR A 138 9.01 -1.88 10.25
C THR A 138 8.89 -0.89 11.40
N ARG A 139 8.38 0.29 11.10
CA ARG A 139 8.00 1.31 12.06
C ARG A 139 6.53 1.66 11.87
N GLN A 140 5.79 1.70 12.95
CA GLN A 140 4.41 2.16 12.94
C GLN A 140 4.34 3.61 13.44
N VAL A 141 3.57 4.44 12.75
CA VAL A 141 3.35 5.86 13.06
C VAL A 141 1.84 6.09 13.11
N ARG A 142 1.39 6.91 14.05
CA ARG A 142 -0.01 7.32 14.09
C ARG A 142 -0.34 8.21 12.90
N LEU A 143 -1.41 7.88 12.18
CA LEU A 143 -2.00 8.74 11.18
C LEU A 143 -2.86 9.79 11.88
N THR A 144 -2.58 11.07 11.61
CA THR A 144 -3.23 12.23 12.20
C THR A 144 -3.68 13.20 11.11
N PRO A 145 -4.58 14.16 11.39
CA PRO A 145 -4.91 15.18 10.39
C PRO A 145 -3.68 15.94 9.87
N ALA A 146 -2.67 16.15 10.71
CA ALA A 146 -1.47 16.90 10.36
C ALA A 146 -0.52 16.15 9.41
N ASN A 147 -0.47 14.81 9.45
CA ASN A 147 0.41 14.02 8.58
C ASN A 147 -0.33 13.22 7.50
N PHE A 148 -1.65 13.31 7.43
CA PHE A 148 -2.48 12.51 6.52
C PHE A 148 -2.10 12.70 5.05
N MET A 149 -2.03 13.95 4.58
CA MET A 149 -1.72 14.26 3.19
C MET A 149 -0.30 13.82 2.83
N ASP A 150 0.67 14.13 3.70
CA ASP A 150 2.07 13.75 3.50
C ASP A 150 2.25 12.23 3.46
N ALA A 151 1.55 11.48 4.33
CA ALA A 151 1.60 10.03 4.33
C ALA A 151 1.04 9.43 3.03
N LEU A 152 -0.10 9.94 2.53
CA LEU A 152 -0.67 9.52 1.25
C LEU A 152 0.26 9.87 0.08
N GLN A 153 0.80 11.08 0.08
CA GLN A 153 1.74 11.51 -0.97
C GLN A 153 3.01 10.65 -0.96
N ALA A 154 3.58 10.39 0.22
CA ALA A 154 4.74 9.53 0.36
C ALA A 154 4.50 8.12 -0.18
N SER A 155 3.34 7.54 0.15
CA SER A 155 2.95 6.20 -0.33
C SER A 155 2.82 6.08 -1.85
N CYS A 156 2.69 7.20 -2.55
CA CYS A 156 2.59 7.28 -4.01
C CYS A 156 3.83 7.90 -4.67
N SER A 157 4.84 8.31 -3.89
CA SER A 157 6.05 8.98 -4.39
C SER A 157 7.03 7.99 -5.02
N ILE A 158 6.76 7.62 -6.28
CA ILE A 158 7.60 6.71 -7.05
C ILE A 158 8.95 7.40 -7.34
N PRO A 159 10.10 6.80 -6.97
CA PRO A 159 11.42 7.35 -7.27
C PRO A 159 11.59 7.70 -8.75
N PHE A 160 12.24 8.82 -9.05
CA PHE A 160 12.49 9.36 -10.39
C PHE A 160 11.24 9.84 -11.17
N VAL A 161 10.04 9.66 -10.63
CA VAL A 161 8.76 10.14 -11.20
C VAL A 161 8.19 11.26 -10.35
N LEU A 162 8.22 11.10 -9.03
CA LEU A 162 7.86 12.10 -8.04
C LEU A 162 9.06 12.40 -7.15
N GLN A 163 8.98 13.50 -6.41
CA GLN A 163 9.95 13.82 -5.36
C GLN A 163 9.64 13.04 -4.07
N ALA A 164 10.68 12.83 -3.26
CA ALA A 164 10.50 12.31 -1.91
C ALA A 164 9.68 13.28 -1.05
N VAL A 165 8.90 12.75 -0.12
CA VAL A 165 8.28 13.54 0.92
C VAL A 165 9.22 13.57 2.14
N HIS A 166 9.38 14.75 2.72
CA HIS A 166 10.25 14.98 3.88
C HIS A 166 9.44 15.55 5.04
N HIS A 167 10.00 15.45 6.25
CA HIS A 167 9.46 16.13 7.46
C HIS A 167 8.00 15.77 7.78
N ILE A 168 7.60 14.51 7.60
CA ILE A 168 6.26 14.03 7.96
C ILE A 168 6.10 14.09 9.48
N GLU A 169 5.08 14.79 9.97
CA GLU A 169 4.84 14.98 11.39
C GLU A 169 4.67 13.64 12.13
N GLY A 170 5.31 13.51 13.29
CA GLY A 170 5.28 12.29 14.11
C GLY A 170 6.09 11.12 13.56
N ALA A 171 6.71 11.28 12.39
CA ALA A 171 7.54 10.25 11.76
C ALA A 171 9.04 10.59 11.84
N PRO A 172 9.95 9.59 11.82
CA PRO A 172 11.38 9.84 11.82
C PRO A 172 11.84 10.69 10.64
N PRO A 173 12.87 11.53 10.80
CA PRO A 173 13.39 12.32 9.69
C PRO A 173 13.96 11.44 8.57
N GLY A 174 13.85 11.89 7.32
CA GLY A 174 14.36 11.20 6.13
C GLY A 174 13.53 11.47 4.88
N ALA A 175 13.93 10.84 3.77
CA ALA A 175 13.20 10.83 2.52
C ALA A 175 12.20 9.67 2.52
N TYR A 176 10.94 9.96 2.25
CA TYR A 176 9.85 8.98 2.17
C TYR A 176 9.43 8.79 0.72
N TRP A 177 9.27 7.55 0.35
CA TRP A 177 8.99 7.09 -0.99
C TRP A 177 7.81 6.12 -1.01
N ASP A 178 7.36 5.76 -2.21
CA ASP A 178 6.32 4.77 -2.47
C ASP A 178 6.54 3.48 -1.66
N GLY A 179 5.49 3.05 -0.97
CA GLY A 179 5.50 1.83 -0.17
C GLY A 179 5.82 0.58 -0.97
N GLY A 180 5.55 0.60 -2.27
CA GLY A 180 5.88 -0.50 -3.19
C GLY A 180 7.37 -0.79 -3.32
N LEU A 181 8.27 0.11 -2.89
CA LEU A 181 9.71 -0.20 -2.81
C LEU A 181 9.98 -1.39 -1.90
N THR A 182 9.27 -1.44 -0.76
CA THR A 182 9.38 -2.53 0.21
C THR A 182 8.28 -3.58 0.02
N ASP A 183 7.07 -3.18 -0.35
CA ASP A 183 5.87 -4.04 -0.36
C ASP A 183 5.02 -3.80 -1.61
N TYR A 184 5.60 -4.09 -2.78
CA TYR A 184 5.06 -3.71 -4.09
C TYR A 184 3.65 -4.23 -4.34
N HIS A 185 3.39 -5.51 -4.06
CA HIS A 185 2.07 -6.11 -4.16
C HIS A 185 1.57 -6.59 -2.78
N MET A 186 1.95 -5.89 -1.71
CA MET A 186 1.46 -6.18 -0.36
C MET A 186 1.64 -7.65 0.05
N HIS A 187 2.79 -8.25 -0.33
CA HIS A 187 3.17 -9.62 0.04
C HIS A 187 3.58 -9.65 1.52
N LEU A 188 2.61 -9.65 2.41
CA LEU A 188 2.75 -9.51 3.86
C LEU A 188 2.17 -10.73 4.59
N ALA A 189 2.71 -11.05 5.76
CA ALA A 189 2.27 -12.19 6.55
C ALA A 189 0.97 -11.88 7.33
N TYR A 190 -0.18 -11.96 6.66
CA TYR A 190 -1.49 -11.66 7.26
C TYR A 190 -2.01 -12.76 8.20
N HIS A 191 -1.46 -13.96 8.14
CA HIS A 191 -1.89 -15.14 8.89
C HIS A 191 -1.31 -15.23 10.31
N GLN A 192 -0.58 -14.20 10.79
CA GLN A 192 0.01 -14.25 12.13
C GLN A 192 -1.06 -14.17 13.21
N PRO A 193 -1.10 -15.13 14.17
CA PRO A 193 -2.07 -15.09 15.26
C PRO A 193 -1.90 -13.83 16.11
N GLN A 194 -2.99 -13.17 16.49
CA GLN A 194 -3.00 -11.99 17.36
C GLN A 194 -2.26 -12.18 18.69
N VAL A 195 -2.13 -13.43 19.16
CA VAL A 195 -1.38 -13.79 20.38
C VAL A 195 0.10 -13.34 20.31
N ALA A 196 0.73 -13.38 19.15
CA ALA A 196 2.12 -12.93 18.98
C ALA A 196 2.22 -11.39 19.10
N ILE A 197 1.20 -10.66 18.65
CA ILE A 197 1.14 -9.19 18.72
C ILE A 197 0.96 -8.73 20.16
N ASN A 198 0.12 -9.41 20.94
CA ASN A 198 -0.10 -9.10 22.35
C ASN A 198 1.13 -9.37 23.22
N LYS A 199 1.94 -10.39 22.92
CA LYS A 199 3.20 -10.66 23.62
C LYS A 199 4.25 -9.57 23.37
N ILE A 200 4.33 -9.02 22.18
CA ILE A 200 5.28 -7.95 21.86
C ILE A 200 4.85 -6.65 22.54
N ALA A 201 3.56 -6.32 22.56
CA ALA A 201 3.05 -5.16 23.28
C ALA A 201 3.19 -5.29 24.80
N ALA A 202 3.00 -6.47 25.38
CA ALA A 202 3.19 -6.74 26.81
C ALA A 202 4.67 -6.81 27.21
N GLY A 203 5.56 -7.29 26.34
CA GLY A 203 7.00 -7.38 26.61
C GLY A 203 7.73 -6.04 26.61
N ALA A 204 7.19 -5.01 25.95
CA ALA A 204 7.78 -3.67 25.94
C ALA A 204 7.55 -2.86 27.23
N TYR A 205 6.71 -3.37 28.15
CA TYR A 205 6.42 -2.71 29.44
C TYR A 205 6.95 -3.46 30.68
N SER A 206 7.74 -4.54 30.50
CA SER A 206 8.23 -5.38 31.63
C SER A 206 9.75 -5.35 31.77
N GLU A 207 10.38 -4.19 31.78
CA GLU A 207 11.70 -4.01 32.37
C GLU A 207 11.63 -3.21 33.67
N SER A 208 11.03 -3.77 34.70
CA SER A 208 11.43 -3.63 36.11
C SER A 208 10.45 -4.38 37.01
N ALA A 209 10.70 -5.66 37.23
CA ALA A 209 10.38 -6.36 38.48
C ALA A 209 11.00 -7.76 38.45
N THR A 210 12.07 -7.94 39.20
CA THR A 210 12.62 -9.24 39.60
C THR A 210 11.60 -9.98 40.46
N GLY A 211 11.08 -11.12 39.98
CA GLY A 211 10.18 -11.98 40.73
C GLY A 211 10.12 -13.37 40.10
N ARG A 212 10.55 -14.38 40.87
CA ARG A 212 10.51 -15.82 40.56
C ARG A 212 9.15 -16.26 40.03
N PHE A 213 9.14 -17.03 38.96
CA PHE A 213 7.96 -17.75 38.47
C PHE A 213 7.96 -19.19 38.97
N ASP A 214 6.98 -19.51 39.81
CA ASP A 214 6.52 -20.87 40.09
C ASP A 214 5.54 -21.33 38.99
N SER A 215 5.80 -22.52 38.50
CA SER A 215 4.94 -23.23 37.54
C SER A 215 3.75 -23.85 38.25
N GLN A 216 2.54 -23.52 37.86
CA GLN A 216 1.35 -24.38 37.71
C GLN A 216 0.07 -23.54 37.81
N SER A 217 -0.68 -23.47 36.72
CA SER A 217 -2.15 -23.56 36.74
C SER A 217 -2.69 -23.74 35.32
N THR A 218 -3.17 -24.94 35.10
CA THR A 218 -4.07 -25.30 34.01
C THR A 218 -5.43 -24.64 34.26
N VAL A 219 -5.83 -23.75 33.36
CA VAL A 219 -7.26 -23.36 33.25
C VAL A 219 -7.65 -23.57 31.79
N GLY A 220 -8.47 -24.60 31.57
CA GLY A 220 -9.15 -24.84 30.33
C GLY A 220 -10.11 -23.70 30.00
N GLY A 221 -9.73 -22.84 29.11
CA GLY A 221 -10.57 -21.86 28.45
C GLY A 221 -10.80 -22.34 27.03
N SER A 222 -12.05 -22.53 26.63
CA SER A 222 -12.49 -22.83 25.29
C SER A 222 -11.80 -21.87 24.31
N GLU A 223 -10.87 -22.39 23.49
CA GLU A 223 -10.36 -21.72 22.32
C GLU A 223 -11.52 -21.58 21.34
N ALA A 224 -12.23 -20.46 21.42
CA ALA A 224 -13.04 -20.01 20.32
C ALA A 224 -12.06 -19.85 19.14
N SER A 225 -12.12 -20.74 18.18
CA SER A 225 -11.48 -20.66 16.88
C SER A 225 -11.84 -19.29 16.28
N GLN A 226 -11.00 -18.28 16.51
CA GLN A 226 -11.10 -17.02 15.77
C GLN A 226 -10.69 -17.38 14.34
N GLY A 227 -11.68 -17.51 13.46
CA GLY A 227 -11.46 -17.79 12.06
C GLY A 227 -10.40 -16.86 11.49
N ALA A 228 -9.42 -17.42 10.82
CA ALA A 228 -8.38 -16.64 10.14
C ALA A 228 -9.08 -15.65 9.20
N GLY A 229 -8.87 -14.35 9.42
CA GLY A 229 -9.44 -13.32 8.56
C GLY A 229 -8.92 -13.49 7.13
N LEU A 230 -9.81 -13.33 6.14
CA LEU A 230 -9.43 -13.32 4.72
C LEU A 230 -9.01 -11.93 4.30
N VAL A 231 -7.98 -11.87 3.48
CA VAL A 231 -7.52 -10.64 2.82
C VAL A 231 -8.03 -10.65 1.39
N LEU A 232 -8.98 -9.76 1.08
CA LEU A 232 -9.42 -9.54 -0.28
C LEU A 232 -8.47 -8.54 -0.96
N TYR A 233 -7.82 -8.97 -2.05
CA TYR A 233 -6.82 -8.18 -2.74
C TYR A 233 -7.16 -8.00 -4.22
N PRO A 234 -7.91 -6.94 -4.60
CA PRO A 234 -8.09 -6.57 -5.99
C PRO A 234 -6.74 -6.16 -6.60
N HIS A 235 -6.33 -6.83 -7.66
CA HIS A 235 -5.02 -6.64 -8.26
C HIS A 235 -5.07 -6.70 -9.79
N PHE A 236 -4.13 -6.06 -10.45
CA PHE A 236 -4.08 -6.01 -11.92
C PHE A 236 -3.50 -7.27 -12.58
N GLN A 237 -2.96 -8.19 -11.79
CA GLN A 237 -2.39 -9.47 -12.25
C GLN A 237 -2.47 -10.53 -11.14
N HIS A 238 -2.41 -11.81 -11.51
CA HIS A 238 -2.50 -12.92 -10.55
C HIS A 238 -1.23 -13.12 -9.68
N GLN A 239 -0.08 -12.62 -10.11
CA GLN A 239 1.18 -12.79 -9.36
C GLN A 239 1.36 -11.68 -8.31
N VAL A 240 1.80 -12.08 -7.09
CA VAL A 240 2.08 -11.17 -5.99
C VAL A 240 3.60 -11.00 -5.83
N VAL A 241 4.15 -9.91 -6.36
CA VAL A 241 5.59 -9.59 -6.32
C VAL A 241 5.93 -8.90 -4.99
N PRO A 242 6.91 -9.40 -4.21
CA PRO A 242 7.18 -8.86 -2.87
C PRO A 242 7.57 -7.38 -2.83
N GLY A 243 8.52 -6.95 -3.63
CA GLY A 243 9.01 -5.56 -3.65
C GLY A 243 9.27 -5.06 -5.06
N TRP A 244 9.34 -3.75 -5.24
CA TRP A 244 9.62 -3.15 -6.55
C TRP A 244 10.96 -3.62 -7.13
N LEU A 245 11.99 -3.79 -6.29
CA LEU A 245 13.29 -4.33 -6.68
C LEU A 245 13.27 -5.83 -6.98
N ASP A 246 12.19 -6.54 -6.64
CA ASP A 246 12.02 -7.96 -6.94
C ASP A 246 11.41 -8.22 -8.33
N LYS A 247 10.98 -7.19 -9.06
CA LYS A 247 10.35 -7.33 -10.38
C LYS A 247 11.18 -8.15 -11.38
N ALA A 248 12.49 -8.00 -11.36
CA ALA A 248 13.40 -8.75 -12.21
C ALA A 248 13.73 -10.15 -11.66
N LEU A 249 13.41 -10.42 -10.38
CA LEU A 249 13.77 -11.63 -9.66
C LEU A 249 12.60 -12.63 -9.68
N ARG A 250 12.30 -13.20 -10.86
CA ARG A 250 11.12 -14.04 -11.09
C ARG A 250 11.00 -15.23 -10.11
N TRP A 251 12.10 -15.74 -9.60
CA TRP A 251 12.10 -16.83 -8.60
C TRP A 251 11.47 -16.42 -7.26
N ARG A 252 11.31 -15.12 -7.00
CA ARG A 252 10.66 -14.58 -5.79
C ARG A 252 9.17 -14.32 -5.96
N HIS A 253 8.63 -14.54 -7.15
CA HIS A 253 7.21 -14.31 -7.43
C HIS A 253 6.33 -15.49 -7.05
N LYS A 254 6.92 -16.56 -6.50
CA LYS A 254 6.16 -17.72 -6.03
C LYS A 254 5.35 -17.36 -4.80
N ALA A 255 4.17 -17.94 -4.70
CA ALA A 255 3.38 -17.86 -3.48
C ALA A 255 4.16 -18.45 -2.29
N THR A 256 3.95 -17.85 -1.14
CA THR A 256 4.55 -18.30 0.13
C THR A 256 3.44 -18.43 1.17
N PRO A 257 3.68 -19.12 2.30
CA PRO A 257 2.69 -19.20 3.39
C PRO A 257 2.17 -17.85 3.89
N ALA A 258 2.90 -16.75 3.65
CA ALA A 258 2.44 -15.40 3.96
C ALA A 258 1.13 -15.03 3.22
N LEU A 259 0.83 -15.67 2.11
CA LEU A 259 -0.34 -15.40 1.26
C LEU A 259 -1.50 -16.39 1.50
N ASP A 260 -1.39 -17.34 2.45
CA ASP A 260 -2.38 -18.41 2.64
C ASP A 260 -3.80 -17.88 2.97
N SER A 261 -3.91 -16.68 3.54
CA SER A 261 -5.18 -16.00 3.81
C SER A 261 -5.59 -14.98 2.75
N MET A 262 -4.83 -14.84 1.64
CA MET A 262 -5.08 -13.83 0.62
C MET A 262 -5.89 -14.41 -0.54
N VAL A 263 -6.98 -13.74 -0.87
CA VAL A 263 -7.76 -13.97 -2.09
C VAL A 263 -7.46 -12.85 -3.08
N VAL A 264 -6.73 -13.18 -4.13
CA VAL A 264 -6.38 -12.23 -5.20
C VAL A 264 -7.49 -12.22 -6.23
N LEU A 265 -8.08 -11.04 -6.46
CA LEU A 265 -9.01 -10.80 -7.57
C LEU A 265 -8.23 -10.13 -8.70
N SER A 266 -8.04 -10.81 -9.80
CA SER A 266 -7.33 -10.26 -10.95
C SER A 266 -8.09 -10.50 -12.25
N PRO A 267 -7.98 -9.58 -13.23
CA PRO A 267 -8.61 -9.77 -14.52
C PRO A 267 -7.96 -10.93 -15.28
N ASP A 268 -8.78 -11.68 -16.00
CA ASP A 268 -8.30 -12.72 -16.93
C ASP A 268 -7.44 -12.09 -18.05
N PRO A 269 -6.27 -12.67 -18.38
CA PRO A 269 -5.41 -12.13 -19.43
C PRO A 269 -6.08 -12.08 -20.84
N GLN A 270 -7.05 -12.94 -21.12
CA GLN A 270 -7.78 -12.88 -22.40
C GLN A 270 -8.77 -11.71 -22.38
N TRP A 271 -9.46 -11.51 -21.25
CA TRP A 271 -10.31 -10.32 -21.07
C TRP A 271 -9.51 -9.02 -21.21
N VAL A 272 -8.29 -8.95 -20.63
CA VAL A 272 -7.42 -7.77 -20.79
C VAL A 272 -7.14 -7.46 -22.27
N LYS A 273 -7.00 -8.48 -23.13
CA LYS A 273 -6.78 -8.27 -24.57
C LYS A 273 -7.98 -7.65 -25.30
N THR A 274 -9.17 -7.68 -24.72
CA THR A 274 -10.37 -7.04 -25.29
C THR A 274 -10.44 -5.54 -25.00
N LEU A 275 -9.64 -5.05 -24.04
CA LEU A 275 -9.59 -3.64 -23.67
C LEU A 275 -8.91 -2.78 -24.75
N PRO A 276 -9.14 -1.46 -24.76
CA PRO A 276 -8.37 -0.57 -25.61
C PRO A 276 -6.87 -0.78 -25.45
N ASN A 277 -6.14 -0.79 -26.56
CA ASN A 277 -4.69 -1.09 -26.62
C ASN A 277 -4.31 -2.51 -26.15
N ALA A 278 -5.28 -3.42 -25.97
CA ALA A 278 -5.10 -4.80 -25.49
C ALA A 278 -4.33 -4.88 -24.15
N LYS A 279 -4.53 -3.88 -23.29
CA LYS A 279 -3.87 -3.79 -21.97
C LYS A 279 -4.68 -2.97 -20.98
N LEU A 280 -4.38 -3.11 -19.70
CA LEU A 280 -4.88 -2.20 -18.68
C LEU A 280 -4.27 -0.79 -18.86
N PRO A 281 -5.01 0.29 -18.56
CA PRO A 281 -4.50 1.64 -18.55
C PRO A 281 -3.25 1.77 -17.66
N ASP A 282 -2.21 2.42 -18.17
CA ASP A 282 -0.99 2.67 -17.41
C ASP A 282 -0.29 3.98 -17.81
N ARG A 283 0.80 4.30 -17.12
CA ARG A 283 1.58 5.53 -17.37
C ARG A 283 2.22 5.61 -18.77
N GLN A 284 2.35 4.50 -19.49
CA GLN A 284 2.90 4.51 -20.85
C GLN A 284 1.92 5.17 -21.81
N ASP A 285 0.63 5.20 -21.47
CA ASP A 285 -0.39 5.84 -22.27
C ASP A 285 -0.19 7.37 -22.38
N PHE A 286 0.44 8.00 -21.38
CA PHE A 286 0.84 9.42 -21.51
C PHE A 286 1.83 9.66 -22.65
N THR A 287 2.73 8.70 -22.89
CA THR A 287 3.65 8.77 -24.03
C THR A 287 3.00 8.30 -25.33
N HIS A 288 2.15 7.27 -25.27
CA HIS A 288 1.46 6.70 -26.43
C HIS A 288 0.51 7.72 -27.07
N TYR A 289 -0.33 8.35 -26.26
CA TYR A 289 -1.29 9.35 -26.75
C TYR A 289 -0.69 10.76 -26.86
N GLY A 290 0.43 11.04 -26.19
CA GLY A 290 1.07 12.36 -26.19
C GLY A 290 0.07 13.49 -25.82
N PRO A 291 -0.09 14.50 -26.71
CA PRO A 291 -0.99 15.63 -26.46
C PRO A 291 -2.48 15.28 -26.63
N ASP A 292 -2.81 14.11 -27.23
CA ASP A 292 -4.21 13.71 -27.40
C ASP A 292 -4.82 13.13 -26.12
N THR A 293 -5.07 14.04 -25.17
CA THR A 293 -5.68 13.71 -23.88
C THR A 293 -7.11 13.20 -24.03
N ALA A 294 -7.82 13.61 -25.08
CA ALA A 294 -9.19 13.17 -25.32
C ALA A 294 -9.24 11.68 -25.72
N ALA A 295 -8.36 11.25 -26.63
CA ALA A 295 -8.26 9.84 -27.00
C ALA A 295 -7.82 8.97 -25.84
N ARG A 296 -6.83 9.43 -25.02
CA ARG A 296 -6.43 8.73 -23.80
C ARG A 296 -7.59 8.57 -22.83
N SER A 297 -8.29 9.67 -22.50
CA SER A 297 -9.42 9.63 -21.57
C SER A 297 -10.54 8.71 -22.08
N LYS A 298 -10.84 8.73 -23.38
CA LYS A 298 -11.81 7.81 -23.99
C LYS A 298 -11.41 6.34 -23.80
N ALA A 299 -10.14 6.01 -24.05
CA ALA A 299 -9.65 4.65 -23.87
C ALA A 299 -9.67 4.20 -22.40
N TRP A 300 -9.32 5.09 -21.49
CA TRP A 300 -9.35 4.79 -20.06
C TRP A 300 -10.77 4.64 -19.52
N LEU A 301 -11.71 5.51 -19.90
CA LEU A 301 -13.12 5.35 -19.55
C LEU A 301 -13.73 4.06 -20.11
N ALA A 302 -13.35 3.67 -21.31
CA ALA A 302 -13.79 2.38 -21.86
C ALA A 302 -13.26 1.19 -21.06
N ALA A 303 -12.01 1.25 -20.60
CA ALA A 303 -11.42 0.21 -19.76
C ALA A 303 -12.05 0.17 -18.35
N THR A 304 -12.31 1.32 -17.72
CA THR A 304 -12.98 1.36 -16.40
C THR A 304 -14.43 0.92 -16.49
N GLY A 305 -15.15 1.30 -17.57
CA GLY A 305 -16.50 0.81 -17.82
C GLY A 305 -16.54 -0.72 -18.02
N ALA A 306 -15.59 -1.28 -18.78
CA ALA A 306 -15.48 -2.74 -18.93
C ALA A 306 -15.15 -3.44 -17.60
N ALA A 307 -14.40 -2.79 -16.69
CA ALA A 307 -14.05 -3.36 -15.39
C ALA A 307 -15.25 -3.56 -14.45
N GLN A 308 -16.42 -2.95 -14.74
CA GLN A 308 -17.66 -3.24 -14.00
C GLN A 308 -18.00 -4.73 -14.02
N GLN A 309 -17.71 -5.41 -15.14
CA GLN A 309 -17.88 -6.87 -15.25
C GLN A 309 -17.18 -7.61 -14.11
N LEU A 310 -15.98 -7.21 -13.72
CA LEU A 310 -15.22 -7.87 -12.64
C LEU A 310 -15.91 -7.73 -11.28
N ALA A 311 -16.55 -6.59 -11.04
CA ALA A 311 -17.32 -6.35 -9.82
C ALA A 311 -18.61 -7.18 -9.82
N ASP A 312 -19.28 -7.28 -10.97
CA ASP A 312 -20.52 -8.04 -11.12
C ASP A 312 -20.26 -9.55 -10.96
N GLU A 313 -19.19 -10.07 -11.54
CA GLU A 313 -18.75 -11.47 -11.38
C GLU A 313 -18.42 -11.80 -9.92
N LEU A 314 -17.70 -10.90 -9.22
CA LEU A 314 -17.45 -11.09 -7.80
C LEU A 314 -18.76 -11.09 -7.00
N ALA A 315 -19.68 -10.17 -7.27
CA ALA A 315 -20.97 -10.10 -6.59
C ALA A 315 -21.79 -11.37 -6.80
N GLN A 316 -21.80 -11.92 -8.02
CA GLN A 316 -22.44 -13.20 -8.33
C GLN A 316 -21.79 -14.37 -7.59
N TRP A 317 -20.45 -14.41 -7.62
CA TRP A 317 -19.69 -15.46 -6.92
C TRP A 317 -19.96 -15.46 -5.41
N LEU A 318 -20.05 -14.29 -4.80
CA LEU A 318 -20.36 -14.16 -3.36
C LEU A 318 -21.74 -14.68 -3.00
N GLN A 319 -22.72 -14.64 -3.93
CA GLN A 319 -24.06 -15.23 -3.72
C GLN A 319 -24.05 -16.75 -3.85
N ARG A 320 -23.20 -17.30 -4.71
CA ARG A 320 -23.06 -18.73 -4.96
C ARG A 320 -21.58 -19.09 -5.14
N PRO A 321 -20.81 -19.21 -4.05
CA PRO A 321 -19.39 -19.50 -4.13
C PRO A 321 -19.13 -20.83 -4.84
N ASP A 322 -18.38 -20.76 -5.94
CA ASP A 322 -17.86 -21.94 -6.66
C ASP A 322 -16.36 -22.01 -6.45
N MET A 323 -15.90 -23.01 -5.69
CA MET A 323 -14.49 -23.23 -5.41
C MET A 323 -13.72 -23.71 -6.66
N GLY A 324 -14.41 -24.19 -7.70
CA GLY A 324 -13.79 -24.50 -8.99
C GLY A 324 -13.22 -23.28 -9.73
N ALA A 325 -13.75 -22.09 -9.43
CA ALA A 325 -13.25 -20.82 -9.96
C ALA A 325 -12.03 -20.27 -9.17
N VAL A 326 -11.66 -20.90 -8.05
CA VAL A 326 -10.56 -20.48 -7.20
C VAL A 326 -9.30 -21.28 -7.50
N HIS A 327 -8.26 -20.62 -7.96
CA HIS A 327 -6.99 -21.24 -8.29
C HIS A 327 -5.92 -20.93 -7.24
N ARG A 328 -4.99 -21.84 -7.04
CA ARG A 328 -3.82 -21.57 -6.19
C ARG A 328 -2.90 -20.56 -6.88
N LEU A 329 -2.34 -19.65 -6.07
CA LEU A 329 -1.36 -18.67 -6.51
C LEU A 329 -0.03 -19.33 -6.90
#